data_cb850579e4a87ed7f4fa85c401b12107
#
_entry.id   cb850579e4a87ed7f4fa85c401b12107
#
_cell.length_a   1.000
_cell.length_b   1.000
_cell.length_c   1.000
_cell.angle_alpha   90.00
_cell.angle_beta   90.00
_cell.angle_gamma   90.00
#
_symmetry.space_group_name_H-M   'P 1'
#
loop_
_entity.id
_entity.type
_entity.pdbx_description
1 polymer ?
#
loop_
_entity_poly.entity_id
_entity_poly.type
_entity_poly.pdbx_seq_one_letter_code
_entity_poly.pdbx_strand_id
1 'polypeptide(L)'
;MLSAKSLFQEILDDDESFRLFCSIAASGEAQGGWENGRIAALVPASERGLAPKIARHGRDEDKHGRIFGALLRKRGLTPMPVPPETDYTMLLERRGIGLAHEKLRADEPLGVPDVITYLAHSRVTEQRAAEQMALLRRHFSDDPDIGRAVRVIARDEDNHLAYSHEELLRFEAAGHGPFIRRTLRECALAEIRVHRDVSLAVMAHMGRILGWSPARSALLTAAVHALYAYELLGGWRRMVSLRMPERRDPLGEPAAPAPEFA
;
A
#
# COMPACT_ATOMS: atom_id res chain seq x y z
N MET A 1 5.54 23.65 13.98
CA MET A 1 6.41 23.36 12.81
C MET A 1 5.71 22.27 12.00
N LEU A 2 5.48 22.46 10.72
CA LEU A 2 4.84 21.43 9.87
C LEU A 2 5.85 20.31 9.59
N SER A 3 5.63 19.16 10.19
CA SER A 3 6.35 17.92 9.92
C SER A 3 5.37 16.76 9.74
N ALA A 4 5.76 15.69 9.05
CA ALA A 4 4.95 14.49 8.94
C ALA A 4 4.54 13.95 10.32
N LYS A 5 5.49 13.96 11.28
CA LYS A 5 5.21 13.56 12.67
C LYS A 5 4.09 14.40 13.29
N SER A 6 4.18 15.74 13.20
CA SER A 6 3.16 16.61 13.82
C SER A 6 1.79 16.46 13.16
N LEU A 7 1.76 16.24 11.84
CA LEU A 7 0.52 16.01 11.11
C LEU A 7 -0.16 14.69 11.53
N PHE A 8 0.61 13.60 11.57
CA PHE A 8 0.09 12.31 12.05
C PHE A 8 -0.33 12.38 13.51
N GLN A 9 0.42 13.09 14.36
CA GLN A 9 0.05 13.25 15.77
C GLN A 9 -1.31 13.94 15.93
N GLU A 10 -1.58 15.01 15.17
CA GLU A 10 -2.89 15.66 15.20
C GLU A 10 -4.03 14.71 14.79
N ILE A 11 -3.80 13.89 13.75
CA ILE A 11 -4.77 12.88 13.30
C ILE A 11 -5.02 11.84 14.40
N LEU A 12 -3.97 11.45 15.13
CA LEU A 12 -4.07 10.48 16.22
C LEU A 12 -4.73 11.05 17.47
N ASP A 13 -4.59 12.34 17.72
CA ASP A 13 -5.11 13.02 18.93
C ASP A 13 -6.59 13.38 18.82
N ASP A 14 -7.17 13.42 17.62
CA ASP A 14 -8.57 13.73 17.38
C ASP A 14 -9.36 12.50 16.92
N ASP A 15 -10.45 12.19 17.60
CA ASP A 15 -11.21 10.95 17.38
C ASP A 15 -11.89 10.89 16.01
N GLU A 16 -12.32 12.01 15.42
CA GLU A 16 -13.00 12.01 14.13
C GLU A 16 -12.00 11.82 12.98
N SER A 17 -10.87 12.51 13.04
CA SER A 17 -9.78 12.34 12.07
C SER A 17 -9.13 10.95 12.17
N PHE A 18 -8.93 10.43 13.38
CA PHE A 18 -8.48 9.06 13.61
C PHE A 18 -9.47 8.03 13.06
N ARG A 19 -10.76 8.25 13.27
CA ARG A 19 -11.83 7.43 12.73
C ARG A 19 -11.80 7.38 11.22
N LEU A 20 -11.69 8.53 10.55
CA LEU A 20 -11.57 8.60 9.09
C LEU A 20 -10.31 7.88 8.62
N PHE A 21 -9.16 8.16 9.21
CA PHE A 21 -7.88 7.52 8.87
C PHE A 21 -7.98 5.99 8.94
N CYS A 22 -8.40 5.44 10.07
CA CYS A 22 -8.53 3.99 10.24
C CYS A 22 -9.60 3.38 9.34
N SER A 23 -10.68 4.10 9.01
CA SER A 23 -11.73 3.60 8.10
C SER A 23 -11.23 3.51 6.67
N ILE A 24 -10.48 4.51 6.18
CA ILE A 24 -9.85 4.48 4.85
C ILE A 24 -8.87 3.30 4.76
N ALA A 25 -7.99 3.17 5.75
CA ALA A 25 -7.02 2.08 5.79
C ALA A 25 -7.71 0.72 5.83
N ALA A 26 -8.64 0.49 6.76
CA ALA A 26 -9.35 -0.78 6.87
C ALA A 26 -10.11 -1.17 5.59
N SER A 27 -10.66 -0.21 4.87
CA SER A 27 -11.38 -0.45 3.61
C SER A 27 -10.43 -0.88 2.50
N GLY A 28 -9.29 -0.20 2.35
CA GLY A 28 -8.27 -0.56 1.37
C GLY A 28 -7.70 -1.96 1.60
N GLU A 29 -7.35 -2.27 2.84
CA GLU A 29 -6.85 -3.59 3.25
C GLU A 29 -7.87 -4.71 2.97
N ALA A 30 -9.13 -4.51 3.34
CA ALA A 30 -10.18 -5.49 3.08
C ALA A 30 -10.37 -5.76 1.57
N GLN A 31 -10.22 -4.73 0.75
CA GLN A 31 -10.29 -4.86 -0.69
C GLN A 31 -9.06 -5.59 -1.24
N GLY A 32 -7.85 -5.26 -0.80
CA GLY A 32 -6.61 -5.97 -1.13
C GLY A 32 -6.71 -7.46 -0.74
N GLY A 33 -7.24 -7.76 0.44
CA GLY A 33 -7.50 -9.12 0.90
C GLY A 33 -8.41 -9.91 -0.05
N TRP A 34 -9.52 -9.30 -0.48
CA TRP A 34 -10.44 -9.90 -1.45
C TRP A 34 -9.77 -10.12 -2.81
N GLU A 35 -9.09 -9.10 -3.36
CA GLU A 35 -8.39 -9.19 -4.65
C GLU A 35 -7.35 -10.31 -4.65
N ASN A 36 -6.46 -10.32 -3.66
CA ASN A 36 -5.43 -11.34 -3.52
C ASN A 36 -6.03 -12.74 -3.36
N GLY A 37 -7.13 -12.89 -2.59
CA GLY A 37 -7.87 -14.14 -2.46
C GLY A 37 -8.41 -14.65 -3.80
N ARG A 38 -8.99 -13.76 -4.60
CA ARG A 38 -9.49 -14.08 -5.95
C ARG A 38 -8.36 -14.45 -6.90
N ILE A 39 -7.30 -13.66 -6.93
CA ILE A 39 -6.14 -13.91 -7.79
C ILE A 39 -5.50 -15.26 -7.45
N ALA A 40 -5.31 -15.57 -6.17
CA ALA A 40 -4.77 -16.85 -5.73
C ALA A 40 -5.59 -18.06 -6.22
N ALA A 41 -6.93 -17.93 -6.23
CA ALA A 41 -7.83 -18.95 -6.72
C ALA A 41 -7.78 -19.14 -8.25
N LEU A 42 -7.42 -18.07 -8.99
CA LEU A 42 -7.44 -18.02 -10.46
C LEU A 42 -6.04 -18.19 -11.09
N VAL A 43 -4.98 -18.34 -10.29
CA VAL A 43 -3.62 -18.59 -10.81
C VAL A 43 -3.60 -19.76 -11.77
N PRO A 44 -3.00 -19.65 -12.97
CA PRO A 44 -2.97 -20.72 -13.95
C PRO A 44 -2.17 -21.92 -13.45
N ALA A 45 -2.52 -23.11 -13.94
CA ALA A 45 -1.90 -24.36 -13.51
C ALA A 45 -0.36 -24.39 -13.66
N SER A 46 0.19 -23.66 -14.66
CA SER A 46 1.64 -23.52 -14.85
C SER A 46 2.33 -22.73 -13.74
N GLU A 47 1.59 -21.89 -13.01
CA GLU A 47 2.10 -21.01 -11.95
C GLU A 47 1.52 -21.38 -10.58
N ARG A 48 1.06 -22.61 -10.40
CA ARG A 48 0.37 -23.09 -9.20
C ARG A 48 1.17 -22.87 -7.90
N GLY A 49 2.51 -22.88 -7.98
CA GLY A 49 3.39 -22.58 -6.83
C GLY A 49 3.28 -21.16 -6.30
N LEU A 50 2.74 -20.22 -7.10
CA LEU A 50 2.54 -18.83 -6.68
C LEU A 50 1.24 -18.63 -5.85
N ALA A 51 0.23 -19.48 -6.05
CA ALA A 51 -1.06 -19.35 -5.38
C ALA A 51 -0.96 -19.27 -3.83
N PRO A 52 -0.15 -20.11 -3.14
CA PRO A 52 0.01 -20.00 -1.69
C PRO A 52 0.61 -18.68 -1.21
N LYS A 53 1.54 -18.09 -1.99
CA LYS A 53 2.16 -16.80 -1.67
C LYS A 53 1.13 -15.67 -1.74
N ILE A 54 0.35 -15.63 -2.83
CA ILE A 54 -0.72 -14.65 -3.02
C ILE A 54 -1.82 -14.82 -1.96
N ALA A 55 -2.23 -16.07 -1.69
CA ALA A 55 -3.22 -16.33 -0.65
C ALA A 55 -2.74 -15.92 0.75
N ARG A 56 -1.45 -16.03 1.03
CA ARG A 56 -0.87 -15.51 2.28
C ARG A 56 -0.95 -13.99 2.32
N HIS A 57 -0.55 -13.32 1.24
CA HIS A 57 -0.67 -11.87 1.11
C HIS A 57 -2.10 -11.41 1.43
N GLY A 58 -3.12 -11.98 0.77
CA GLY A 58 -4.52 -11.65 1.05
C GLY A 58 -4.93 -11.86 2.51
N ARG A 59 -4.42 -12.90 3.19
CA ARG A 59 -4.69 -13.08 4.64
C ARG A 59 -4.00 -12.05 5.52
N ASP A 60 -2.82 -11.57 5.11
CA ASP A 60 -2.11 -10.50 5.81
C ASP A 60 -2.87 -9.18 5.66
N GLU A 61 -3.39 -8.84 4.45
CA GLU A 61 -4.27 -7.68 4.22
C GLU A 61 -5.55 -7.75 5.08
N ASP A 62 -6.24 -8.89 5.11
CA ASP A 62 -7.39 -9.10 5.99
C ASP A 62 -7.04 -8.90 7.47
N LYS A 63 -5.84 -9.30 7.88
CA LYS A 63 -5.32 -9.07 9.25
C LYS A 63 -5.10 -7.59 9.49
N HIS A 64 -4.52 -6.84 8.54
CA HIS A 64 -4.31 -5.40 8.64
C HIS A 64 -5.64 -4.65 8.78
N GLY A 65 -6.63 -5.00 7.98
CA GLY A 65 -8.00 -4.45 8.10
C GLY A 65 -8.59 -4.67 9.49
N ARG A 66 -8.41 -5.88 10.08
CA ARG A 66 -8.84 -6.18 11.45
C ARG A 66 -8.06 -5.39 12.51
N ILE A 67 -6.77 -5.11 12.27
CA ILE A 67 -5.94 -4.28 13.16
C ILE A 67 -6.51 -2.85 13.21
N PHE A 68 -6.79 -2.20 12.07
CA PHE A 68 -7.39 -0.87 12.04
C PHE A 68 -8.77 -0.85 12.71
N GLY A 69 -9.60 -1.87 12.47
CA GLY A 69 -10.87 -2.03 13.17
C GLY A 69 -10.73 -2.21 14.68
N ALA A 70 -9.67 -2.89 15.15
CA ALA A 70 -9.39 -3.05 16.57
C ALA A 70 -8.93 -1.74 17.22
N LEU A 71 -8.15 -0.93 16.50
CA LEU A 71 -7.73 0.40 16.95
C LEU A 71 -8.95 1.32 17.15
N LEU A 72 -9.92 1.29 16.24
CA LEU A 72 -11.19 2.03 16.41
C LEU A 72 -11.95 1.57 17.65
N ARG A 73 -12.15 0.24 17.79
CA ARG A 73 -12.88 -0.31 18.95
C ARG A 73 -12.22 0.02 20.30
N LYS A 74 -10.88 0.06 20.34
CA LYS A 74 -10.13 0.45 21.55
C LYS A 74 -10.50 1.85 22.04
N ARG A 75 -10.86 2.76 21.12
CA ARG A 75 -11.34 4.12 21.43
C ARG A 75 -12.85 4.23 21.52
N GLY A 76 -13.61 3.13 21.45
CA GLY A 76 -15.08 3.17 21.43
C GLY A 76 -15.65 3.72 20.12
N LEU A 77 -14.84 3.76 19.04
CA LEU A 77 -15.25 4.28 17.74
C LEU A 77 -15.71 3.14 16.82
N THR A 78 -16.61 3.46 15.89
CA THR A 78 -17.06 2.57 14.83
C THR A 78 -16.56 3.07 13.47
N PRO A 79 -16.30 2.19 12.48
CA PRO A 79 -15.95 2.64 11.13
C PRO A 79 -16.97 3.62 10.55
N MET A 80 -16.51 4.49 9.67
CA MET A 80 -17.36 5.41 8.92
C MET A 80 -17.27 5.10 7.40
N PRO A 81 -18.26 5.52 6.61
CA PRO A 81 -18.19 5.41 5.15
C PRO A 81 -16.94 6.10 4.62
N VAL A 82 -16.21 5.43 3.73
CA VAL A 82 -15.02 5.99 3.09
C VAL A 82 -15.46 6.89 1.93
N PRO A 83 -15.03 8.16 1.88
CA PRO A 83 -15.32 9.03 0.75
C PRO A 83 -14.69 8.45 -0.53
N PRO A 84 -15.44 8.35 -1.65
CA PRO A 84 -14.97 7.67 -2.87
C PRO A 84 -13.67 8.26 -3.45
N GLU A 85 -13.41 9.55 -3.22
CA GLU A 85 -12.20 10.24 -3.65
C GLU A 85 -10.97 9.92 -2.79
N THR A 86 -11.15 9.24 -1.65
CA THR A 86 -10.09 8.78 -0.76
C THR A 86 -9.82 7.29 -0.91
N ASP A 87 -10.59 6.58 -1.72
CA ASP A 87 -10.46 5.15 -1.97
C ASP A 87 -9.35 4.88 -3.00
N TYR A 88 -8.15 4.68 -2.49
CA TYR A 88 -6.94 4.50 -3.27
C TYR A 88 -7.04 3.31 -4.24
N THR A 89 -7.53 2.18 -3.77
CA THR A 89 -7.61 0.94 -4.55
C THR A 89 -8.58 1.07 -5.71
N MET A 90 -9.79 1.61 -5.46
CA MET A 90 -10.77 1.84 -6.53
C MET A 90 -10.31 2.91 -7.54
N LEU A 91 -9.51 3.89 -7.09
CA LEU A 91 -8.96 4.89 -8.01
C LEU A 91 -7.86 4.31 -8.90
N LEU A 92 -7.08 3.35 -8.42
CA LEU A 92 -6.12 2.59 -9.23
C LEU A 92 -6.85 1.74 -10.28
N GLU A 93 -7.89 0.98 -9.88
CA GLU A 93 -8.70 0.18 -10.80
C GLU A 93 -9.30 1.03 -11.93
N ARG A 94 -9.91 2.17 -11.59
CA ARG A 94 -10.48 3.11 -12.58
C ARG A 94 -9.45 3.66 -13.58
N ARG A 95 -8.17 3.61 -13.24
CA ARG A 95 -7.07 3.97 -14.13
C ARG A 95 -6.48 2.78 -14.89
N GLY A 96 -7.11 1.61 -14.79
CA GLY A 96 -6.68 0.39 -15.45
C GLY A 96 -5.40 -0.21 -14.86
N ILE A 97 -5.14 0.04 -13.58
CA ILE A 97 -3.99 -0.51 -12.86
C ILE A 97 -4.44 -1.72 -12.04
N GLY A 98 -3.64 -2.77 -12.09
CA GLY A 98 -3.99 -4.06 -11.52
C GLY A 98 -4.88 -4.88 -12.45
N LEU A 99 -5.60 -5.84 -11.89
CA LEU A 99 -6.58 -6.65 -12.60
C LEU A 99 -7.98 -6.10 -12.32
N ALA A 100 -8.76 -5.88 -13.38
CA ALA A 100 -10.12 -5.38 -13.25
C ALA A 100 -10.97 -6.32 -12.38
N HIS A 101 -11.75 -5.78 -11.47
CA HIS A 101 -12.64 -6.57 -10.59
C HIS A 101 -13.64 -7.42 -11.36
N GLU A 102 -14.09 -6.93 -12.51
CA GLU A 102 -14.96 -7.71 -13.41
C GLU A 102 -14.28 -9.02 -13.84
N LYS A 103 -13.00 -8.95 -14.22
CA LYS A 103 -12.20 -10.13 -14.56
C LYS A 103 -12.04 -11.08 -13.37
N LEU A 104 -11.80 -10.55 -12.17
CA LEU A 104 -11.65 -11.35 -10.96
C LEU A 104 -12.95 -12.05 -10.54
N ARG A 105 -14.12 -11.52 -10.93
CA ARG A 105 -15.44 -12.13 -10.68
C ARG A 105 -15.84 -13.18 -11.71
N ALA A 106 -15.19 -13.22 -12.87
CA ALA A 106 -15.56 -14.10 -13.98
C ALA A 106 -15.24 -15.59 -13.74
N ASP A 107 -14.52 -15.94 -12.67
CA ASP A 107 -14.08 -17.32 -12.33
C ASP A 107 -13.27 -18.03 -13.43
N GLU A 108 -12.69 -17.27 -14.36
CA GLU A 108 -11.84 -17.79 -15.42
C GLU A 108 -10.38 -17.81 -14.99
N PRO A 109 -9.60 -18.88 -15.32
CA PRO A 109 -8.18 -18.90 -15.03
C PRO A 109 -7.44 -17.70 -15.64
N LEU A 110 -6.55 -17.11 -14.86
CA LEU A 110 -5.69 -16.03 -15.33
C LEU A 110 -4.63 -16.56 -16.30
N GLY A 111 -4.21 -15.71 -17.24
CA GLY A 111 -3.04 -15.97 -18.07
C GLY A 111 -1.74 -15.51 -17.37
N VAL A 112 -0.60 -15.99 -17.87
CA VAL A 112 0.73 -15.53 -17.39
C VAL A 112 0.88 -14.00 -17.46
N PRO A 113 0.41 -13.31 -18.54
CA PRO A 113 0.44 -11.84 -18.56
C PRO A 113 -0.37 -11.17 -17.44
N ASP A 114 -1.49 -11.77 -17.02
CA ASP A 114 -2.29 -11.26 -15.91
C ASP A 114 -1.55 -11.38 -14.58
N VAL A 115 -0.90 -12.54 -14.37
CA VAL A 115 -0.08 -12.78 -13.17
C VAL A 115 1.07 -11.76 -13.10
N ILE A 116 1.75 -11.49 -14.21
CA ILE A 116 2.80 -10.46 -14.27
C ILE A 116 2.23 -9.07 -14.01
N THR A 117 1.06 -8.76 -14.55
CA THR A 117 0.37 -7.47 -14.30
C THR A 117 0.04 -7.31 -12.83
N TYR A 118 -0.50 -8.34 -12.19
CA TYR A 118 -0.75 -8.35 -10.75
C TYR A 118 0.54 -8.12 -9.95
N LEU A 119 1.60 -8.88 -10.23
CA LEU A 119 2.88 -8.75 -9.51
C LEU A 119 3.51 -7.37 -9.70
N ALA A 120 3.41 -6.79 -10.90
CA ALA A 120 3.91 -5.44 -11.16
C ALA A 120 3.10 -4.38 -10.42
N HIS A 121 1.78 -4.53 -10.36
CA HIS A 121 0.90 -3.68 -9.55
C HIS A 121 1.25 -3.79 -8.06
N SER A 122 1.24 -5.01 -7.53
CA SER A 122 1.60 -5.28 -6.13
C SER A 122 2.99 -4.71 -5.80
N ARG A 123 4.01 -4.96 -6.64
CA ARG A 123 5.36 -4.38 -6.42
C ARG A 123 5.37 -2.87 -6.26
N VAL A 124 4.53 -2.15 -7.01
CA VAL A 124 4.45 -0.69 -6.96
C VAL A 124 3.68 -0.21 -5.73
N THR A 125 2.55 -0.82 -5.41
CA THR A 125 1.72 -0.45 -4.25
C THR A 125 2.40 -0.82 -2.94
N GLU A 126 3.02 -2.00 -2.85
CA GLU A 126 3.79 -2.43 -1.68
C GLU A 126 5.01 -1.55 -1.42
N GLN A 127 5.67 -1.04 -2.47
CA GLN A 127 6.73 -0.06 -2.28
C GLN A 127 6.20 1.22 -1.61
N ARG A 128 5.00 1.67 -2.01
CA ARG A 128 4.34 2.83 -1.38
C ARG A 128 3.96 2.54 0.07
N ALA A 129 3.35 1.39 0.33
CA ALA A 129 2.94 0.97 1.67
C ALA A 129 4.16 0.84 2.61
N ALA A 130 5.23 0.18 2.16
CA ALA A 130 6.47 0.04 2.92
C ALA A 130 7.10 1.40 3.27
N GLU A 131 7.12 2.37 2.33
CA GLU A 131 7.61 3.73 2.59
C GLU A 131 6.76 4.47 3.64
N GLN A 132 5.44 4.35 3.58
CA GLN A 132 4.54 4.93 4.56
C GLN A 132 4.68 4.26 5.93
N MET A 133 4.76 2.95 5.96
CA MET A 133 4.98 2.21 7.22
C MET A 133 6.35 2.51 7.82
N ALA A 134 7.40 2.68 7.02
CA ALA A 134 8.71 3.10 7.52
C ALA A 134 8.66 4.49 8.17
N LEU A 135 7.88 5.43 7.62
CA LEU A 135 7.66 6.75 8.22
C LEU A 135 6.92 6.65 9.56
N LEU A 136 5.84 5.88 9.62
CA LEU A 136 5.07 5.66 10.84
C LEU A 136 5.91 4.94 11.90
N ARG A 137 6.65 3.90 11.53
CA ARG A 137 7.56 3.19 12.43
C ARG A 137 8.61 4.11 13.05
N ARG A 138 9.21 4.98 12.24
CA ARG A 138 10.22 5.95 12.71
C ARG A 138 9.70 6.86 13.83
N HIS A 139 8.42 7.20 13.81
CA HIS A 139 7.87 8.20 14.71
C HIS A 139 6.97 7.64 15.81
N PHE A 140 6.39 6.46 15.61
CA PHE A 140 5.32 5.91 16.45
C PHE A 140 5.54 4.45 16.86
N SER A 141 6.74 3.86 16.68
CA SER A 141 7.01 2.48 17.16
C SER A 141 6.77 2.29 18.63
N ASP A 142 7.03 3.32 19.43
CA ASP A 142 6.91 3.30 20.89
C ASP A 142 5.57 3.84 21.37
N ASP A 143 4.68 4.24 20.46
CA ASP A 143 3.35 4.69 20.80
C ASP A 143 2.55 3.52 21.43
N PRO A 144 1.93 3.72 22.61
CA PRO A 144 1.23 2.64 23.32
C PRO A 144 0.00 2.11 22.57
N ASP A 145 -0.59 2.93 21.69
CA ASP A 145 -1.82 2.61 21.01
C ASP A 145 -1.58 1.98 19.64
N ILE A 146 -0.72 2.57 18.82
CA ILE A 146 -0.52 2.15 17.42
C ILE A 146 0.84 1.50 17.16
N GLY A 147 1.82 1.62 18.05
CA GLY A 147 3.18 1.14 17.80
C GLY A 147 3.25 -0.35 17.47
N ARG A 148 2.43 -1.19 18.15
CA ARG A 148 2.33 -2.62 17.83
C ARG A 148 1.76 -2.85 16.42
N ALA A 149 0.71 -2.12 16.05
CA ALA A 149 0.07 -2.21 14.74
C ALA A 149 1.06 -1.87 13.63
N VAL A 150 1.74 -0.73 13.77
CA VAL A 150 2.75 -0.25 12.80
C VAL A 150 3.88 -1.27 12.62
N ARG A 151 4.39 -1.88 13.70
CA ARG A 151 5.44 -2.90 13.59
C ARG A 151 4.97 -4.18 12.88
N VAL A 152 3.74 -4.62 13.14
CA VAL A 152 3.19 -5.84 12.52
C VAL A 152 2.99 -5.59 11.03
N ILE A 153 2.29 -4.52 10.67
CA ILE A 153 2.01 -4.18 9.26
C ILE A 153 3.33 -3.98 8.51
N ALA A 154 4.25 -3.16 9.02
CA ALA A 154 5.53 -2.91 8.35
C ALA A 154 6.32 -4.18 8.02
N ARG A 155 6.28 -5.20 8.90
CA ARG A 155 6.95 -6.48 8.64
C ARG A 155 6.27 -7.28 7.54
N ASP A 156 4.95 -7.25 7.47
CA ASP A 156 4.21 -7.96 6.45
C ASP A 156 4.39 -7.29 5.08
N GLU A 157 4.38 -5.94 5.02
CA GLU A 157 4.68 -5.16 3.80
C GLU A 157 6.08 -5.46 3.24
N ASP A 158 7.10 -5.59 4.12
CA ASP A 158 8.44 -6.01 3.70
C ASP A 158 8.41 -7.41 3.03
N ASN A 159 7.58 -8.34 3.53
CA ASN A 159 7.43 -9.67 2.94
C ASN A 159 6.68 -9.63 1.60
N HIS A 160 5.62 -8.81 1.50
CA HIS A 160 4.84 -8.64 0.27
C HIS A 160 5.72 -8.07 -0.84
N LEU A 161 6.51 -7.06 -0.51
CA LEU A 161 7.47 -6.46 -1.43
C LEU A 161 8.53 -7.46 -1.89
N ALA A 162 9.05 -8.27 -0.97
CA ALA A 162 10.09 -9.25 -1.26
C ALA A 162 9.60 -10.33 -2.24
N TYR A 163 8.46 -10.97 -1.97
CA TYR A 163 7.99 -12.04 -2.85
C TYR A 163 7.57 -11.53 -4.22
N SER A 164 6.93 -10.36 -4.31
CA SER A 164 6.55 -9.75 -5.59
C SER A 164 7.79 -9.48 -6.46
N HIS A 165 8.86 -9.00 -5.83
CA HIS A 165 10.14 -8.76 -6.47
C HIS A 165 10.78 -10.07 -6.98
N GLU A 166 10.87 -11.11 -6.13
CA GLU A 166 11.44 -12.40 -6.49
C GLU A 166 10.71 -13.04 -7.67
N GLU A 167 9.38 -13.01 -7.66
CA GLU A 167 8.57 -13.57 -8.72
C GLU A 167 8.70 -12.79 -10.04
N LEU A 168 8.80 -11.46 -9.98
CA LEU A 168 9.08 -10.66 -11.18
C LEU A 168 10.45 -10.98 -11.77
N LEU A 169 11.49 -11.19 -10.96
CA LEU A 169 12.81 -11.66 -11.42
C LEU A 169 12.73 -13.04 -12.06
N ARG A 170 11.95 -13.95 -11.49
CA ARG A 170 11.72 -15.29 -12.07
C ARG A 170 11.09 -15.20 -13.46
N PHE A 171 10.07 -14.37 -13.62
CA PHE A 171 9.44 -14.12 -14.92
C PHE A 171 10.37 -13.37 -15.89
N GLU A 172 11.22 -12.47 -15.42
CA GLU A 172 12.23 -11.81 -16.26
C GLU A 172 13.22 -12.84 -16.83
N ALA A 173 13.71 -13.77 -16.00
CA ALA A 173 14.57 -14.86 -16.42
C ALA A 173 13.88 -15.83 -17.41
N ALA A 174 12.54 -15.96 -17.34
CA ALA A 174 11.73 -16.71 -18.30
C ALA A 174 11.44 -15.95 -19.61
N GLY A 175 12.02 -14.77 -19.83
CA GLY A 175 11.94 -14.02 -21.09
C GLY A 175 10.85 -12.92 -21.12
N HIS A 176 10.13 -12.68 -20.02
CA HIS A 176 9.07 -11.66 -19.96
C HIS A 176 9.58 -10.24 -19.63
N GLY A 177 10.89 -10.01 -19.58
CA GLY A 177 11.52 -8.75 -19.16
C GLY A 177 10.98 -7.49 -19.83
N PRO A 178 10.80 -7.42 -21.17
CA PRO A 178 10.24 -6.24 -21.83
C PRO A 178 8.82 -5.92 -21.37
N PHE A 179 7.97 -6.94 -21.17
CA PHE A 179 6.60 -6.77 -20.69
C PHE A 179 6.59 -6.26 -19.24
N ILE A 180 7.40 -6.87 -18.36
CA ILE A 180 7.53 -6.48 -16.95
C ILE A 180 7.95 -5.02 -16.83
N ARG A 181 9.01 -4.59 -17.53
CA ARG A 181 9.49 -3.20 -17.46
C ARG A 181 8.45 -2.19 -17.92
N ARG A 182 7.71 -2.51 -18.99
CA ARG A 182 6.62 -1.66 -19.45
C ARG A 182 5.50 -1.56 -18.41
N THR A 183 5.02 -2.69 -17.92
CA THR A 183 3.90 -2.76 -16.95
C THR A 183 4.28 -2.06 -15.64
N LEU A 184 5.46 -2.29 -15.09
CA LEU A 184 5.95 -1.59 -13.91
C LEU A 184 5.96 -0.07 -14.10
N ARG A 185 6.44 0.42 -15.27
CA ARG A 185 6.45 1.85 -15.55
C ARG A 185 5.05 2.43 -15.65
N GLU A 186 4.13 1.74 -16.31
CA GLU A 186 2.74 2.15 -16.44
C GLU A 186 2.06 2.20 -15.06
N CYS A 187 2.23 1.16 -14.24
CA CYS A 187 1.75 1.13 -12.87
C CYS A 187 2.31 2.28 -12.03
N ALA A 188 3.62 2.49 -12.03
CA ALA A 188 4.24 3.54 -11.23
C ALA A 188 3.76 4.95 -11.64
N LEU A 189 3.66 5.23 -12.93
CA LEU A 189 3.20 6.54 -13.43
C LEU A 189 1.72 6.78 -13.17
N ALA A 190 0.89 5.76 -13.11
CA ALA A 190 -0.51 5.89 -12.73
C ALA A 190 -0.65 6.00 -11.20
N GLU A 191 0.10 5.20 -10.44
CA GLU A 191 0.11 5.23 -8.99
C GLU A 191 0.43 6.62 -8.44
N ILE A 192 1.50 7.26 -8.90
CA ILE A 192 1.85 8.60 -8.40
C ILE A 192 0.78 9.66 -8.68
N ARG A 193 -0.02 9.50 -9.74
CA ARG A 193 -1.17 10.37 -10.00
C ARG A 193 -2.31 10.10 -9.02
N VAL A 194 -2.62 8.82 -8.79
CA VAL A 194 -3.65 8.41 -7.83
C VAL A 194 -3.23 8.82 -6.42
N HIS A 195 -1.98 8.59 -6.03
CA HIS A 195 -1.46 8.99 -4.73
C HIS A 195 -1.57 10.50 -4.48
N ARG A 196 -1.27 11.33 -5.50
CA ARG A 196 -1.54 12.77 -5.42
C ARG A 196 -3.01 13.07 -5.19
N ASP A 197 -3.91 12.48 -5.99
CA ASP A 197 -5.34 12.78 -5.96
C ASP A 197 -5.94 12.37 -4.61
N VAL A 198 -5.60 11.16 -4.13
CA VAL A 198 -6.00 10.68 -2.79
C VAL A 198 -5.42 11.55 -1.68
N SER A 199 -4.14 11.91 -1.75
CA SER A 199 -3.51 12.77 -0.73
C SER A 199 -4.20 14.12 -0.63
N LEU A 200 -4.56 14.75 -1.75
CA LEU A 200 -5.31 16.00 -1.77
C LEU A 200 -6.71 15.83 -1.15
N ALA A 201 -7.41 14.75 -1.48
CA ALA A 201 -8.73 14.47 -0.95
C ALA A 201 -8.67 14.20 0.57
N VAL A 202 -7.75 13.36 1.02
CA VAL A 202 -7.54 13.07 2.46
C VAL A 202 -7.19 14.36 3.21
N MET A 203 -6.25 15.18 2.70
CA MET A 203 -5.90 16.45 3.34
C MET A 203 -7.08 17.42 3.40
N ALA A 204 -7.96 17.45 2.39
CA ALA A 204 -9.16 18.27 2.41
C ALA A 204 -10.17 17.81 3.50
N HIS A 205 -10.36 16.51 3.65
CA HIS A 205 -11.21 15.96 4.72
C HIS A 205 -10.62 16.21 6.11
N MET A 206 -9.33 15.90 6.31
CA MET A 206 -8.64 16.14 7.57
C MET A 206 -8.63 17.63 7.94
N GLY A 207 -8.42 18.50 6.96
CA GLY A 207 -8.43 19.96 7.18
C GLY A 207 -9.79 20.49 7.66
N ARG A 208 -10.90 19.89 7.17
CA ARG A 208 -12.24 20.24 7.66
C ARG A 208 -12.48 19.75 9.08
N ILE A 209 -12.10 18.51 9.37
CA ILE A 209 -12.25 17.92 10.71
C ILE A 209 -11.40 18.68 11.74
N LEU A 210 -10.13 18.90 11.43
CA LEU A 210 -9.15 19.51 12.34
C LEU A 210 -9.17 21.05 12.33
N GLY A 211 -10.07 21.66 11.56
CA GLY A 211 -10.21 23.12 11.51
C GLY A 211 -8.96 23.86 11.00
N TRP A 212 -8.25 23.28 10.00
CA TRP A 212 -7.03 23.93 9.49
C TRP A 212 -7.31 25.27 8.83
N SER A 213 -6.44 26.24 9.09
CA SER A 213 -6.53 27.53 8.43
C SER A 213 -6.33 27.40 6.90
N PRO A 214 -6.91 28.32 6.11
CA PRO A 214 -6.71 28.33 4.66
C PRO A 214 -5.23 28.37 4.25
N ALA A 215 -4.40 29.10 4.99
CA ALA A 215 -2.96 29.18 4.75
C ALA A 215 -2.26 27.84 4.97
N ARG A 216 -2.65 27.11 6.02
CA ARG A 216 -2.13 25.76 6.29
C ARG A 216 -2.55 24.77 5.22
N SER A 217 -3.83 24.77 4.84
CA SER A 217 -4.34 23.91 3.78
C SER A 217 -3.64 24.17 2.45
N ALA A 218 -3.43 25.44 2.08
CA ALA A 218 -2.70 25.82 0.88
C ALA A 218 -1.24 25.32 0.91
N LEU A 219 -0.56 25.42 2.06
CA LEU A 219 0.81 24.94 2.21
C LEU A 219 0.90 23.40 2.08
N LEU A 220 -0.02 22.65 2.68
CA LEU A 220 -0.07 21.19 2.55
C LEU A 220 -0.41 20.77 1.11
N THR A 221 -1.34 21.45 0.46
CA THR A 221 -1.63 21.26 -0.97
C THR A 221 -0.38 21.47 -1.83
N ALA A 222 0.35 22.55 -1.60
CA ALA A 222 1.59 22.83 -2.31
C ALA A 222 2.66 21.75 -2.07
N ALA A 223 2.76 21.23 -0.83
CA ALA A 223 3.67 20.12 -0.51
C ALA A 223 3.31 18.83 -1.26
N VAL A 224 2.03 18.47 -1.37
CA VAL A 224 1.56 17.33 -2.16
C VAL A 224 1.93 17.50 -3.63
N HIS A 225 1.73 18.69 -4.21
CA HIS A 225 2.11 18.96 -5.59
C HIS A 225 3.62 18.93 -5.81
N ALA A 226 4.41 19.41 -4.86
CA ALA A 226 5.88 19.35 -4.92
C ALA A 226 6.37 17.90 -4.89
N LEU A 227 5.81 17.05 -4.01
CA LEU A 227 6.09 15.62 -3.98
C LEU A 227 5.71 14.95 -5.30
N TYR A 228 4.52 15.23 -5.81
CA TYR A 228 4.09 14.72 -7.11
C TYR A 228 5.03 15.10 -8.24
N ALA A 229 5.47 16.36 -8.31
CA ALA A 229 6.43 16.81 -9.31
C ALA A 229 7.78 16.07 -9.18
N TYR A 230 8.30 15.91 -7.97
CA TYR A 230 9.51 15.13 -7.71
C TYR A 230 9.37 13.68 -8.19
N GLU A 231 8.27 13.02 -7.84
CA GLU A 231 8.01 11.64 -8.24
C GLU A 231 7.86 11.51 -9.76
N LEU A 232 7.15 12.43 -10.41
CA LEU A 232 6.96 12.43 -11.86
C LEU A 232 8.28 12.64 -12.61
N LEU A 233 9.17 13.50 -12.12
CA LEU A 233 10.46 13.79 -12.76
C LEU A 233 11.47 12.65 -12.63
N GLY A 234 11.41 11.86 -11.57
CA GLY A 234 12.41 10.81 -11.39
C GLY A 234 12.17 9.86 -10.24
N GLY A 235 11.43 10.27 -9.22
CA GLY A 235 11.20 9.47 -8.01
C GLY A 235 10.50 8.12 -8.27
N TRP A 236 9.65 8.05 -9.32
CA TRP A 236 8.98 6.81 -9.72
C TRP A 236 9.94 5.64 -10.02
N ARG A 237 11.20 5.94 -10.38
CA ARG A 237 12.19 4.91 -10.71
C ARG A 237 12.47 3.95 -9.56
N ARG A 238 12.31 4.39 -8.30
CA ARG A 238 12.47 3.53 -7.13
C ARG A 238 11.40 2.42 -7.07
N MET A 239 10.18 2.73 -7.54
CA MET A 239 9.06 1.77 -7.53
C MET A 239 9.21 0.67 -8.57
N VAL A 240 9.92 0.94 -9.66
CA VAL A 240 10.13 -0.02 -10.75
C VAL A 240 11.49 -0.74 -10.68
N SER A 241 12.32 -0.38 -9.70
CA SER A 241 13.60 -1.04 -9.50
C SER A 241 13.35 -2.46 -8.98
N LEU A 242 13.90 -3.44 -9.69
CA LEU A 242 13.96 -4.83 -9.23
C LEU A 242 15.19 -5.11 -8.36
N ARG A 243 15.86 -4.06 -7.88
CA ARG A 243 16.89 -4.18 -6.85
C ARG A 243 16.22 -4.01 -5.50
N MET A 244 16.32 -5.04 -4.65
CA MET A 244 15.85 -4.91 -3.27
C MET A 244 16.55 -3.72 -2.63
N PRO A 245 15.80 -2.81 -1.96
CA PRO A 245 16.44 -1.84 -1.08
C PRO A 245 17.30 -2.61 -0.07
N GLU A 246 18.56 -2.19 0.12
CA GLU A 246 19.35 -2.71 1.25
C GLU A 246 18.50 -2.52 2.51
N ARG A 247 18.28 -3.61 3.25
CA ARG A 247 17.61 -3.55 4.56
C ARG A 247 18.47 -2.69 5.47
N ARG A 248 18.24 -1.40 5.48
CA ARG A 248 18.77 -0.50 6.49
C ARG A 248 17.89 -0.66 7.70
N ASP A 249 18.30 -1.53 8.61
CA ASP A 249 17.73 -1.54 9.93
C ASP A 249 18.07 -0.19 10.61
N PRO A 250 17.08 0.68 10.86
CA PRO A 250 17.33 1.97 11.50
C PRO A 250 17.80 1.84 12.95
N LEU A 251 17.78 0.64 13.54
CA LEU A 251 18.17 0.37 14.92
C LEU A 251 19.48 -0.44 15.05
N GLY A 252 20.14 -0.78 13.95
CA GLY A 252 21.44 -1.46 13.96
C GLY A 252 21.41 -2.91 14.46
N GLU A 253 20.24 -3.53 14.57
CA GLU A 253 20.14 -4.95 14.89
C GLU A 253 20.41 -5.78 13.63
N PRO A 254 21.20 -6.86 13.71
CA PRO A 254 21.40 -7.74 12.58
C PRO A 254 20.06 -8.37 12.15
N ALA A 255 19.78 -8.34 10.87
CA ALA A 255 18.57 -8.94 10.31
C ALA A 255 18.46 -10.40 10.79
N ALA A 256 17.33 -10.73 11.43
CA ALA A 256 17.05 -12.12 11.76
C ALA A 256 17.12 -12.97 10.48
N PRO A 257 17.73 -14.16 10.52
CA PRO A 257 17.81 -15.03 9.36
C PRO A 257 16.38 -15.32 8.86
N ALA A 258 16.22 -15.34 7.53
CA ALA A 258 14.96 -15.71 6.91
C ALA A 258 14.51 -17.07 7.47
N PRO A 259 13.22 -17.25 7.82
CA PRO A 259 12.76 -18.55 8.26
C PRO A 259 13.00 -19.57 7.13
N GLU A 260 13.78 -20.60 7.42
CA GLU A 260 13.90 -21.76 6.55
C GLU A 260 12.49 -22.37 6.42
N PHE A 261 12.05 -22.46 5.18
CA PHE A 261 10.79 -23.11 4.85
C PHE A 261 10.98 -24.62 5.01
N ALA A 262 10.46 -25.20 6.10
CA ALA A 262 10.17 -26.62 6.22
C ALA A 262 8.69 -26.87 5.93
#